data_339c87653b4f6a1cfc702f22e3e47e17
#
_entry.id   339c87653b4f6a1cfc702f22e3e47e17
#
_cell.length_a   1.000
_cell.length_b   1.000
_cell.length_c   1.000
_cell.angle_alpha   90.00
_cell.angle_beta   90.00
_cell.angle_gamma   90.00
#
_symmetry.space_group_name_H-M   'P 1'
#
loop_
_entity.id
_entity.type
_entity.pdbx_description
1 polymer ?
#
loop_
_entity_poly.entity_id
_entity_poly.type
_entity_poly.pdbx_seq_one_letter_code
_entity_poly.pdbx_strand_id
1 'polypeptide(L)'
;MKLYQELEKVPETGKEESGMPGNLSPEAAGSGAGSDLPRGAGKTGHAAALAPGLPAILAIAAAAAVLIWLPLSKSIIVRGIPLGESFRIRLCEPNWDANQFIRKGTSMDEAAYTWTDGKELVFYPLNAAQEGDYLMTVQAAGIFTGSQRVSAVLNGETVYEDSLAGAAEMRIPLHLRQGKNDLRMELPDAVSPVELKVGNDGRKLALQLTDISFLRQ
;
A
#
# COMPACT_ATOMS: atom_id res chain seq x y z
N MET A 1 -1.60 21.01 -35.84
CA MET A 1 -2.99 20.57 -35.72
C MET A 1 -3.32 19.62 -36.86
N LYS A 2 -2.68 18.39 -36.87
CA LYS A 2 -2.95 17.30 -37.84
C LYS A 2 -2.08 16.08 -37.50
N LEU A 3 -2.32 15.43 -36.35
CA LEU A 3 -1.59 14.20 -35.97
C LEU A 3 -2.40 13.31 -34.98
N TYR A 4 -3.72 13.46 -34.95
CA TYR A 4 -4.60 12.66 -34.08
C TYR A 4 -5.70 11.91 -34.84
N GLN A 5 -5.45 11.45 -36.07
CA GLN A 5 -6.47 10.75 -36.87
C GLN A 5 -6.03 9.42 -37.47
N GLU A 6 -5.15 8.68 -36.81
CA GLU A 6 -4.77 7.35 -37.37
C GLU A 6 -4.52 6.27 -36.32
N LEU A 7 -5.41 6.12 -35.35
CA LEU A 7 -5.41 4.96 -34.43
C LEU A 7 -6.83 4.53 -34.07
N GLU A 8 -7.70 4.39 -35.05
CA GLU A 8 -9.01 3.80 -34.85
C GLU A 8 -9.29 2.75 -35.92
N LYS A 9 -8.64 1.58 -35.77
CA LYS A 9 -9.06 0.34 -36.40
C LYS A 9 -8.55 -0.83 -35.56
N VAL A 10 -9.28 -1.16 -34.48
CA VAL A 10 -9.22 -2.50 -33.85
C VAL A 10 -10.34 -3.33 -34.46
N PRO A 11 -10.06 -4.49 -35.05
CA PRO A 11 -11.10 -5.35 -35.57
C PRO A 11 -11.85 -6.05 -34.41
N GLU A 12 -13.17 -5.93 -34.46
CA GLU A 12 -14.08 -6.79 -33.71
C GLU A 12 -13.92 -8.23 -34.19
N THR A 13 -13.50 -9.11 -33.31
CA THR A 13 -13.68 -10.56 -33.51
C THR A 13 -14.04 -11.25 -32.21
N GLY A 14 -15.17 -11.91 -32.23
CA GLY A 14 -15.39 -13.14 -31.48
C GLY A 14 -16.28 -13.05 -30.26
N LYS A 15 -17.61 -13.14 -30.52
CA LYS A 15 -18.54 -13.75 -29.58
C LYS A 15 -18.13 -15.20 -29.36
N GLU A 16 -17.92 -15.61 -28.15
CA GLU A 16 -18.14 -17.00 -27.73
C GLU A 16 -19.05 -17.04 -26.50
N GLU A 17 -20.25 -17.53 -26.74
CA GLU A 17 -21.17 -18.07 -25.76
C GLU A 17 -20.64 -19.42 -25.29
N SER A 18 -20.66 -19.67 -24.02
CA SER A 18 -20.94 -20.96 -23.38
C SER A 18 -20.82 -20.75 -21.86
N GLY A 19 -21.86 -20.93 -21.09
CA GLY A 19 -22.47 -22.16 -20.77
C GLY A 19 -22.31 -22.32 -19.27
N MET A 20 -23.31 -21.89 -18.48
CA MET A 20 -23.48 -22.42 -17.12
C MET A 20 -23.85 -23.91 -17.22
N PRO A 21 -23.38 -24.70 -16.28
CA PRO A 21 -24.25 -25.41 -15.38
C PRO A 21 -23.69 -25.46 -13.96
N GLY A 22 -24.48 -25.44 -12.95
CA GLY A 22 -25.29 -26.41 -12.42
C GLY A 22 -25.20 -26.36 -10.92
N ASN A 23 -26.26 -26.00 -10.36
CA ASN A 23 -26.71 -26.14 -8.97
C ASN A 23 -26.52 -27.57 -8.46
N LEU A 24 -25.85 -27.79 -7.32
CA LEU A 24 -26.00 -29.02 -6.51
C LEU A 24 -25.82 -28.68 -5.02
N SER A 25 -26.94 -28.58 -4.33
CA SER A 25 -27.04 -28.85 -2.89
C SER A 25 -26.98 -30.36 -2.67
N PRO A 26 -26.48 -30.82 -1.55
CA PRO A 26 -27.13 -31.94 -0.85
C PRO A 26 -27.55 -31.58 0.57
N GLU A 27 -28.84 -31.74 0.80
CA GLU A 27 -29.42 -32.19 2.05
C GLU A 27 -28.83 -33.52 2.47
N ALA A 28 -28.58 -33.70 3.75
CA ALA A 28 -28.78 -34.95 4.44
C ALA A 28 -28.87 -34.73 5.96
N ALA A 29 -30.06 -34.92 6.43
CA ALA A 29 -30.39 -35.16 7.82
C ALA A 29 -29.80 -36.50 8.30
N GLY A 30 -29.41 -36.60 9.55
CA GLY A 30 -28.99 -37.82 10.23
C GLY A 30 -29.22 -37.70 11.72
N SER A 31 -30.41 -38.03 12.15
CA SER A 31 -30.78 -38.29 13.53
C SER A 31 -30.16 -39.61 14.02
N GLY A 32 -29.61 -39.63 15.24
CA GLY A 32 -29.13 -40.83 15.91
C GLY A 32 -29.20 -40.68 17.41
N ALA A 33 -30.30 -41.06 17.97
CA ALA A 33 -30.45 -41.28 19.42
C ALA A 33 -29.71 -42.52 19.86
N GLY A 34 -29.05 -42.47 20.99
CA GLY A 34 -28.44 -43.62 21.64
C GLY A 34 -28.14 -43.33 23.12
N SER A 35 -29.09 -43.65 23.93
CA SER A 35 -28.98 -43.79 25.38
C SER A 35 -27.92 -44.82 25.75
N ASP A 36 -27.13 -44.59 26.76
CA ASP A 36 -26.89 -45.52 27.87
C ASP A 36 -25.97 -44.91 28.90
N LEU A 37 -26.51 -44.74 30.10
CA LEU A 37 -25.78 -44.46 31.31
C LEU A 37 -25.36 -45.80 31.99
N PRO A 38 -24.16 -45.91 32.52
CA PRO A 38 -23.98 -46.69 33.76
C PRO A 38 -23.68 -45.77 34.95
N ARG A 39 -24.51 -45.88 35.96
CA ARG A 39 -24.24 -45.50 37.34
C ARG A 39 -23.03 -46.27 37.88
N GLY A 40 -21.95 -45.55 38.15
CA GLY A 40 -20.83 -46.02 38.94
C GLY A 40 -20.65 -45.09 40.13
N ALA A 41 -21.07 -45.53 41.28
CA ALA A 41 -20.79 -44.92 42.57
C ALA A 41 -19.30 -45.10 42.88
N GLY A 42 -18.54 -44.05 43.02
CA GLY A 42 -17.12 -44.09 43.36
C GLY A 42 -16.70 -42.83 44.11
N LYS A 43 -16.68 -42.96 45.41
CA LYS A 43 -15.90 -42.25 46.43
C LYS A 43 -15.45 -40.84 46.18
N THR A 44 -16.07 -39.92 46.89
CA THR A 44 -15.63 -38.56 47.15
C THR A 44 -14.24 -38.53 47.81
N GLY A 45 -13.20 -38.37 46.99
CA GLY A 45 -11.92 -37.87 47.47
C GLY A 45 -11.95 -36.35 47.32
N HIS A 46 -12.13 -35.66 48.46
CA HIS A 46 -11.88 -34.20 48.47
C HIS A 46 -10.38 -33.96 48.27
N ALA A 47 -9.97 -33.83 47.00
CA ALA A 47 -8.71 -33.20 46.69
C ALA A 47 -8.90 -31.71 47.00
N ALA A 48 -8.35 -31.25 48.11
CA ALA A 48 -8.23 -29.82 48.38
C ALA A 48 -7.44 -29.22 47.25
N ALA A 49 -8.12 -28.48 46.39
CA ALA A 49 -7.47 -27.67 45.39
C ALA A 49 -6.61 -26.64 46.12
N LEU A 50 -5.30 -26.84 46.12
CA LEU A 50 -4.34 -25.85 46.59
C LEU A 50 -4.56 -24.60 45.74
N ALA A 51 -5.09 -23.55 46.34
CA ALA A 51 -5.20 -22.25 45.69
C ALA A 51 -3.78 -21.83 45.20
N PRO A 52 -3.63 -21.44 43.96
CA PRO A 52 -2.33 -21.02 43.46
C PRO A 52 -1.80 -19.90 44.33
N GLY A 53 -0.60 -20.07 44.89
CA GLY A 53 0.01 -19.08 45.77
C GLY A 53 0.24 -17.74 45.03
N LEU A 54 0.27 -16.66 45.77
CA LEU A 54 0.47 -15.31 45.26
C LEU A 54 1.53 -15.18 44.12
N PRO A 55 2.70 -15.85 44.18
CA PRO A 55 3.69 -15.80 43.13
C PRO A 55 3.21 -16.42 41.80
N ALA A 56 2.37 -17.45 41.84
CA ALA A 56 1.81 -18.06 40.63
C ALA A 56 0.80 -17.12 39.94
N ILE A 57 -0.03 -16.43 40.72
CA ILE A 57 -1.00 -15.45 40.20
C ILE A 57 -0.27 -14.26 39.53
N LEU A 58 0.81 -13.75 40.15
CA LEU A 58 1.64 -12.68 39.59
C LEU A 58 2.34 -13.13 38.29
N ALA A 59 2.83 -14.36 38.21
CA ALA A 59 3.46 -14.88 37.01
C ALA A 59 2.46 -15.01 35.84
N ILE A 60 1.24 -15.46 36.10
CA ILE A 60 0.17 -15.55 35.10
C ILE A 60 -0.25 -14.18 34.64
N ALA A 61 -0.40 -13.22 35.56
CA ALA A 61 -0.74 -11.83 35.20
C ALA A 61 0.36 -11.16 34.35
N ALA A 62 1.63 -11.39 34.67
CA ALA A 62 2.75 -10.88 33.89
C ALA A 62 2.81 -11.52 32.49
N ALA A 63 2.60 -12.83 32.37
CA ALA A 63 2.54 -13.54 31.10
C ALA A 63 1.37 -13.03 30.22
N ALA A 64 0.18 -12.82 30.82
CA ALA A 64 -0.97 -12.27 30.12
C ALA A 64 -0.72 -10.84 29.63
N ALA A 65 -0.08 -10.00 30.44
CA ALA A 65 0.29 -8.63 30.05
C ALA A 65 1.26 -8.63 28.86
N VAL A 66 2.25 -9.52 28.84
CA VAL A 66 3.19 -9.69 27.71
C VAL A 66 2.45 -10.15 26.45
N LEU A 67 1.54 -11.12 26.57
CA LEU A 67 0.78 -11.64 25.43
C LEU A 67 -0.20 -10.61 24.84
N ILE A 68 -0.73 -9.72 25.67
CA ILE A 68 -1.60 -8.64 25.21
C ILE A 68 -0.75 -7.49 24.61
N TRP A 69 0.40 -7.20 25.20
CA TRP A 69 1.25 -6.10 24.76
C TRP A 69 1.99 -6.38 23.45
N LEU A 70 2.40 -7.63 23.19
CA LEU A 70 3.07 -8.02 21.94
C LEU A 70 2.25 -7.73 20.67
N PRO A 71 0.96 -8.10 20.57
CA PRO A 71 0.16 -7.72 19.39
C PRO A 71 -0.18 -6.24 19.34
N LEU A 72 -0.34 -5.56 20.49
CA LEU A 72 -0.56 -4.12 20.55
C LEU A 72 0.69 -3.32 20.11
N SER A 73 1.88 -3.77 20.50
CA SER A 73 3.13 -3.15 20.04
C SER A 73 3.38 -3.35 18.56
N LYS A 74 2.90 -4.45 17.98
CA LYS A 74 2.92 -4.67 16.52
C LYS A 74 1.90 -3.82 15.76
N SER A 75 0.80 -3.42 16.38
CA SER A 75 -0.19 -2.54 15.75
C SER A 75 0.19 -1.05 15.80
N ILE A 76 1.21 -0.68 16.55
CA ILE A 76 1.88 0.64 16.45
C ILE A 76 3.09 0.52 15.49
N ILE A 77 2.94 -0.21 14.39
CA ILE A 77 3.87 -0.06 13.29
C ILE A 77 3.55 1.31 12.69
N VAL A 78 4.35 2.28 13.06
CA VAL A 78 4.41 3.55 12.35
C VAL A 78 4.67 3.19 10.90
N ARG A 79 3.64 3.34 10.06
CA ARG A 79 3.78 3.09 8.63
C ARG A 79 4.95 3.93 8.14
N GLY A 80 5.95 3.30 7.61
CA GLY A 80 7.13 3.95 7.09
C GLY A 80 7.78 3.04 6.05
N ILE A 81 8.51 3.63 5.14
CA ILE A 81 9.23 2.93 4.09
C ILE A 81 10.58 2.50 4.67
N PRO A 82 10.83 1.21 4.89
CA PRO A 82 12.12 0.74 5.41
C PRO A 82 13.17 0.81 4.31
N LEU A 83 14.10 1.74 4.39
CA LEU A 83 15.19 1.86 3.44
C LEU A 83 16.43 1.12 3.95
N GLY A 84 16.79 0.06 3.20
CA GLY A 84 18.07 -0.63 3.28
C GLY A 84 18.99 -0.20 2.14
N GLU A 85 19.69 -1.16 1.51
CA GLU A 85 20.54 -0.90 0.33
C GLU A 85 19.71 -0.48 -0.89
N SER A 86 18.53 -1.06 -1.06
CA SER A 86 17.59 -0.69 -2.11
C SER A 86 16.15 -0.90 -1.68
N PHE A 87 15.26 -0.10 -2.23
CA PHE A 87 13.81 -0.24 -2.07
C PHE A 87 13.11 0.19 -3.37
N ARG A 88 12.03 -0.49 -3.74
CA ARG A 88 11.29 -0.20 -4.96
C ARG A 88 9.79 -0.25 -4.72
N ILE A 89 9.09 0.77 -5.19
CA ILE A 89 7.63 0.86 -5.24
C ILE A 89 7.23 0.67 -6.69
N ARG A 90 6.63 -0.48 -7.00
CA ARG A 90 6.10 -0.78 -8.33
C ARG A 90 4.64 -0.39 -8.35
N LEU A 91 4.30 0.52 -9.22
CA LEU A 91 2.95 1.00 -9.42
C LEU A 91 2.29 0.12 -10.50
N CYS A 92 1.01 -0.18 -10.33
CA CYS A 92 0.23 -0.96 -11.32
C CYS A 92 0.59 -2.46 -11.44
N GLU A 93 1.33 -3.03 -10.51
CA GLU A 93 1.48 -4.47 -10.43
C GLU A 93 0.32 -5.11 -9.65
N PRO A 94 -0.18 -6.30 -10.07
CA PRO A 94 -1.18 -7.03 -9.30
C PRO A 94 -0.71 -7.25 -7.86
N ASN A 95 -1.56 -6.94 -6.89
CA ASN A 95 -1.31 -7.04 -5.45
C ASN A 95 -0.35 -6.00 -4.85
N TRP A 96 0.08 -4.99 -5.62
CA TRP A 96 0.77 -3.83 -5.07
C TRP A 96 -0.19 -2.67 -4.88
N ASP A 97 -0.23 -2.13 -3.69
CA ASP A 97 -1.02 -0.95 -3.34
C ASP A 97 -0.06 0.21 -3.03
N ALA A 98 -0.01 1.18 -3.93
CA ALA A 98 0.78 2.41 -3.75
C ALA A 98 0.46 3.11 -2.41
N ASN A 99 -0.77 2.98 -1.91
CA ASN A 99 -1.20 3.55 -0.64
C ASN A 99 -0.48 2.96 0.59
N GLN A 100 0.26 1.86 0.44
CA GLN A 100 1.13 1.35 1.51
C GLN A 100 2.36 2.24 1.73
N PHE A 101 2.82 2.93 0.69
CA PHE A 101 4.05 3.71 0.67
C PHE A 101 3.80 5.20 0.43
N ILE A 102 2.72 5.53 -0.27
CA ILE A 102 2.32 6.89 -0.60
C ILE A 102 1.06 7.21 0.21
N ARG A 103 1.18 8.23 1.06
CA ARG A 103 0.10 8.63 1.96
C ARG A 103 -0.96 9.49 1.29
N LYS A 104 -0.55 10.26 0.25
CA LYS A 104 -1.42 11.21 -0.45
C LYS A 104 -0.88 11.51 -1.83
N GLY A 105 -1.76 11.76 -2.77
CA GLY A 105 -1.40 12.31 -4.07
C GLY A 105 -1.37 11.28 -5.20
N THR A 106 -1.90 10.06 -4.98
CA THR A 106 -2.15 9.08 -6.04
C THR A 106 -3.63 8.81 -6.20
N SER A 107 -4.06 8.52 -7.41
CA SER A 107 -5.36 7.95 -7.72
C SER A 107 -5.33 6.43 -7.66
N MET A 108 -6.43 5.77 -8.03
CA MET A 108 -6.45 4.32 -8.22
C MET A 108 -5.52 3.93 -9.37
N ASP A 109 -4.92 2.75 -9.25
CA ASP A 109 -4.04 2.20 -10.28
C ASP A 109 -4.84 1.95 -11.58
N GLU A 110 -4.26 2.36 -12.69
CA GLU A 110 -4.71 2.03 -14.02
C GLU A 110 -3.84 0.87 -14.57
N ALA A 111 -4.21 0.26 -15.70
CA ALA A 111 -3.57 -0.97 -16.15
C ALA A 111 -2.04 -0.90 -16.36
N ALA A 112 -1.49 0.27 -16.62
CA ALA A 112 -0.08 0.45 -16.96
C ALA A 112 0.64 1.55 -16.16
N TYR A 113 -0.08 2.34 -15.40
CA TYR A 113 0.45 3.47 -14.62
C TYR A 113 -0.55 3.91 -13.56
N THR A 114 -0.07 4.70 -12.61
CA THR A 114 -0.90 5.39 -11.62
C THR A 114 -0.79 6.90 -11.84
N TRP A 115 -1.92 7.59 -11.99
CA TRP A 115 -1.92 9.04 -12.02
C TRP A 115 -1.63 9.60 -10.64
N THR A 116 -0.84 10.67 -10.59
CA THR A 116 -0.87 11.55 -9.42
C THR A 116 -2.21 12.28 -9.37
N ASP A 117 -2.74 12.49 -8.16
CA ASP A 117 -3.98 13.22 -7.90
C ASP A 117 -3.75 14.30 -6.85
N GLY A 118 -3.64 15.53 -7.31
CA GLY A 118 -3.35 16.68 -6.46
C GLY A 118 -2.04 17.36 -6.81
N LYS A 119 -1.76 18.45 -6.07
CA LYS A 119 -0.55 19.27 -6.28
C LYS A 119 0.66 18.78 -5.48
N GLU A 120 0.53 17.65 -4.79
CA GLU A 120 1.62 17.04 -4.03
C GLU A 120 1.48 15.51 -3.95
N LEU A 121 2.61 14.82 -3.99
CA LEU A 121 2.75 13.41 -3.71
C LEU A 121 3.50 13.26 -2.40
N VAL A 122 2.84 12.74 -1.36
CA VAL A 122 3.41 12.65 0.00
C VAL A 122 3.67 11.20 0.34
N PHE A 123 4.91 10.87 0.62
CA PHE A 123 5.31 9.53 1.04
C PHE A 123 5.02 9.30 2.54
N TYR A 124 4.88 8.04 2.93
CA TYR A 124 5.11 7.68 4.33
C TYR A 124 6.57 7.93 4.68
N PRO A 125 6.91 8.23 5.95
CA PRO A 125 8.28 8.54 6.32
C PRO A 125 9.28 7.49 5.83
N LEU A 126 10.37 7.93 5.24
CA LEU A 126 11.49 7.08 4.86
C LEU A 126 12.29 6.75 6.12
N ASN A 127 12.37 5.46 6.48
CA ASN A 127 13.12 5.00 7.64
C ASN A 127 14.48 4.46 7.21
N ALA A 128 15.51 5.30 7.23
CA ALA A 128 16.87 4.90 6.95
C ALA A 128 17.52 4.21 8.16
N ALA A 129 18.05 3.01 7.97
CA ALA A 129 18.74 2.27 9.04
C ALA A 129 20.00 2.99 9.52
N GLN A 130 20.66 3.71 8.62
CA GLN A 130 21.86 4.52 8.85
C GLN A 130 21.74 5.79 8.02
N GLU A 131 22.40 6.85 8.47
CA GLU A 131 22.61 8.07 7.68
C GLU A 131 23.39 7.75 6.41
N GLY A 132 23.06 8.40 5.30
CA GLY A 132 23.77 8.21 4.04
C GLY A 132 23.05 8.78 2.83
N ASP A 133 23.73 8.66 1.71
CA ASP A 133 23.26 9.15 0.43
C ASP A 133 22.46 8.06 -0.29
N TYR A 134 21.36 8.48 -0.89
CA TYR A 134 20.46 7.65 -1.68
C TYR A 134 20.16 8.33 -3.01
N LEU A 135 19.96 7.54 -4.02
CA LEU A 135 19.39 7.98 -5.29
C LEU A 135 17.95 7.50 -5.36
N MET A 136 17.00 8.45 -5.36
CA MET A 136 15.61 8.15 -5.71
C MET A 136 15.45 8.30 -7.21
N THR A 137 14.90 7.28 -7.86
CA THR A 137 14.54 7.33 -9.28
C THR A 137 13.04 7.22 -9.41
N VAL A 138 12.43 8.17 -10.13
CA VAL A 138 10.99 8.19 -10.42
C VAL A 138 10.78 8.07 -11.91
N GLN A 139 10.02 7.05 -12.32
CA GLN A 139 9.64 6.83 -13.72
C GLN A 139 8.26 7.40 -13.98
N ALA A 140 8.19 8.41 -14.84
CA ALA A 140 6.94 8.96 -15.35
C ALA A 140 6.77 8.56 -16.82
N ALA A 141 5.75 7.76 -17.12
CA ALA A 141 5.41 7.35 -18.50
C ALA A 141 4.85 8.53 -19.32
N GLY A 142 4.36 9.57 -18.65
CA GLY A 142 3.83 10.76 -19.30
C GLY A 142 3.43 11.82 -18.28
N ILE A 143 3.01 12.96 -18.83
CA ILE A 143 2.45 14.10 -18.09
C ILE A 143 1.08 14.46 -18.67
N PHE A 144 0.22 15.07 -17.85
CA PHE A 144 -1.15 15.39 -18.28
C PHE A 144 -1.20 16.63 -19.20
N THR A 145 -0.35 17.61 -18.95
CA THR A 145 -0.26 18.87 -19.73
C THR A 145 1.03 18.95 -20.51
N GLY A 146 1.19 19.95 -21.36
CA GLY A 146 2.40 20.13 -22.19
C GLY A 146 3.69 20.36 -21.41
N SER A 147 3.61 20.78 -20.15
CA SER A 147 4.75 20.88 -19.22
C SER A 147 4.29 20.71 -17.77
N GLN A 148 5.16 20.18 -16.91
CA GLN A 148 4.91 19.97 -15.50
C GLN A 148 6.16 20.30 -14.69
N ARG A 149 6.07 21.31 -13.83
CA ARG A 149 7.12 21.57 -12.83
C ARG A 149 7.03 20.55 -11.72
N VAL A 150 8.17 20.06 -11.30
CA VAL A 150 8.31 19.08 -10.22
C VAL A 150 9.38 19.55 -9.26
N SER A 151 9.11 19.54 -7.97
CA SER A 151 10.15 19.67 -6.95
C SER A 151 10.06 18.52 -5.95
N ALA A 152 11.18 18.14 -5.36
CA ALA A 152 11.24 17.22 -4.24
C ALA A 152 11.72 17.95 -2.99
N VAL A 153 10.97 17.78 -1.88
CA VAL A 153 11.25 18.40 -0.59
C VAL A 153 11.51 17.30 0.43
N LEU A 154 12.72 17.27 0.97
CA LEU A 154 13.18 16.35 1.99
C LEU A 154 13.37 17.08 3.31
N ASN A 155 12.68 16.64 4.37
CA ASN A 155 12.77 17.24 5.71
C ASN A 155 12.55 18.78 5.72
N GLY A 156 11.74 19.28 4.79
CA GLY A 156 11.43 20.72 4.65
C GLY A 156 12.37 21.50 3.71
N GLU A 157 13.41 20.87 3.17
CA GLU A 157 14.35 21.50 2.23
C GLU A 157 14.11 20.98 0.81
N THR A 158 14.12 21.88 -0.19
CA THR A 158 14.03 21.50 -1.59
C THR A 158 15.36 20.91 -2.05
N VAL A 159 15.35 19.65 -2.45
CA VAL A 159 16.54 18.89 -2.88
C VAL A 159 16.60 18.64 -4.38
N TYR A 160 15.49 18.92 -5.09
CA TYR A 160 15.38 18.73 -6.54
C TYR A 160 14.32 19.65 -7.11
N GLU A 161 14.59 20.21 -8.29
CA GLU A 161 13.62 20.95 -9.11
C GLU A 161 13.85 20.66 -10.59
N ASP A 162 12.77 20.46 -11.34
CA ASP A 162 12.81 20.26 -12.79
C ASP A 162 11.50 20.68 -13.46
N SER A 163 11.51 20.74 -14.79
CA SER A 163 10.33 20.98 -15.61
C SER A 163 10.27 19.95 -16.73
N LEU A 164 9.29 19.06 -16.65
CA LEU A 164 9.11 17.95 -17.57
C LEU A 164 8.25 18.39 -18.77
N ALA A 165 8.60 17.91 -19.95
CA ALA A 165 7.85 18.13 -21.19
C ALA A 165 7.25 16.84 -21.78
N GLY A 166 7.30 15.73 -21.06
CA GLY A 166 6.79 14.42 -21.49
C GLY A 166 7.21 13.31 -20.53
N ALA A 167 7.29 12.08 -21.04
CA ALA A 167 7.83 10.95 -20.30
C ALA A 167 9.26 11.23 -19.83
N ALA A 168 9.58 10.89 -18.59
CA ALA A 168 10.86 11.22 -17.98
C ALA A 168 11.27 10.22 -16.90
N GLU A 169 12.58 10.08 -16.73
CA GLU A 169 13.20 9.49 -15.55
C GLU A 169 13.81 10.62 -14.72
N MET A 170 13.28 10.84 -13.53
CA MET A 170 13.82 11.81 -12.58
C MET A 170 14.78 11.11 -11.63
N ARG A 171 16.00 11.61 -11.50
CA ARG A 171 17.05 11.10 -10.61
C ARG A 171 17.32 12.12 -9.52
N ILE A 172 16.83 11.84 -8.32
CA ILE A 172 16.77 12.77 -7.20
C ILE A 172 17.77 12.32 -6.13
N PRO A 173 18.87 13.05 -5.90
CA PRO A 173 19.79 12.74 -4.81
C PRO A 173 19.15 13.11 -3.47
N LEU A 174 19.22 12.19 -2.50
CA LEU A 174 18.69 12.37 -1.16
C LEU A 174 19.79 12.09 -0.14
N HIS A 175 20.04 13.01 0.79
CA HIS A 175 20.84 12.73 1.97
C HIS A 175 19.91 12.44 3.16
N LEU A 176 19.81 11.16 3.55
CA LEU A 176 18.91 10.74 4.62
C LEU A 176 19.63 10.68 5.96
N ARG A 177 19.01 11.25 6.98
CA ARG A 177 19.43 11.08 8.38
C ARG A 177 19.03 9.69 8.85
N GLN A 178 19.75 9.13 9.81
CA GLN A 178 19.30 7.89 10.46
C GLN A 178 17.89 8.06 11.05
N GLY A 179 17.04 7.08 10.86
CA GLY A 179 15.64 7.10 11.31
C GLY A 179 14.70 7.73 10.29
N LYS A 180 13.73 8.52 10.76
CA LYS A 180 12.64 9.04 9.94
C LYS A 180 13.05 10.27 9.13
N ASN A 181 12.71 10.26 7.85
CA ASN A 181 12.82 11.39 6.94
C ASN A 181 11.48 11.60 6.25
N ASP A 182 11.04 12.84 6.15
CA ASP A 182 9.81 13.23 5.47
C ASP A 182 10.13 13.64 4.03
N LEU A 183 9.49 12.97 3.07
CA LEU A 183 9.63 13.25 1.64
C LEU A 183 8.28 13.57 1.03
N ARG A 184 8.24 14.64 0.23
CA ARG A 184 7.13 14.94 -0.68
C ARG A 184 7.65 15.44 -2.02
N MET A 185 6.88 15.21 -3.07
CA MET A 185 7.06 15.87 -4.36
C MET A 185 5.94 16.90 -4.53
N GLU A 186 6.28 18.09 -5.02
CA GLU A 186 5.33 19.14 -5.33
C GLU A 186 5.10 19.22 -6.84
N LEU A 187 3.83 19.33 -7.23
CA LEU A 187 3.36 19.28 -8.61
C LEU A 187 2.44 20.51 -8.85
N PRO A 188 3.00 21.72 -8.84
CA PRO A 188 2.20 22.95 -8.80
C PRO A 188 1.28 23.14 -10.02
N ASP A 189 1.63 22.54 -11.17
CA ASP A 189 0.89 22.68 -12.43
C ASP A 189 -0.18 21.56 -12.60
N ALA A 190 -0.38 20.70 -11.60
CA ALA A 190 -1.44 19.70 -11.61
C ALA A 190 -2.82 20.37 -11.79
N VAL A 191 -3.57 19.89 -12.77
CA VAL A 191 -4.85 20.46 -13.19
C VAL A 191 -5.82 19.36 -13.59
N SER A 192 -7.13 19.57 -13.43
CA SER A 192 -8.11 18.57 -13.81
C SER A 192 -8.59 18.72 -15.26
N PRO A 193 -8.99 17.59 -15.91
CA PRO A 193 -9.70 17.64 -17.19
C PRO A 193 -10.92 18.56 -17.18
N VAL A 194 -11.65 18.64 -16.06
CA VAL A 194 -12.81 19.55 -15.88
C VAL A 194 -12.37 21.01 -15.94
N GLU A 195 -11.29 21.39 -15.24
CA GLU A 195 -10.76 22.77 -15.26
C GLU A 195 -10.33 23.19 -16.67
N LEU A 196 -9.75 22.27 -17.44
CA LEU A 196 -9.35 22.51 -18.83
C LEU A 196 -10.49 22.37 -19.84
N LYS A 197 -11.69 21.95 -19.42
CA LYS A 197 -12.86 21.68 -20.27
C LYS A 197 -12.58 20.62 -21.36
N VAL A 198 -11.74 19.64 -21.06
CA VAL A 198 -11.37 18.52 -21.97
C VAL A 198 -11.94 17.18 -21.52
N GLY A 199 -12.69 17.14 -20.43
CA GLY A 199 -13.30 15.92 -19.89
C GLY A 199 -14.08 16.17 -18.61
N ASN A 200 -14.59 15.09 -18.01
CA ASN A 200 -15.41 15.13 -16.79
C ASN A 200 -14.63 14.66 -15.53
N ASP A 201 -13.34 14.37 -15.66
CA ASP A 201 -12.52 13.93 -14.52
C ASP A 201 -12.13 15.15 -13.67
N GLY A 202 -12.49 15.09 -12.38
CA GLY A 202 -12.18 16.15 -11.40
C GLY A 202 -10.83 16.01 -10.71
N ARG A 203 -10.10 14.88 -10.92
CA ARG A 203 -8.79 14.67 -10.34
C ARG A 203 -7.78 15.70 -10.89
N LYS A 204 -6.87 16.15 -10.04
CA LYS A 204 -5.78 17.05 -10.46
C LYS A 204 -4.60 16.22 -10.92
N LEU A 205 -4.54 15.97 -12.22
CA LEU A 205 -3.56 15.09 -12.84
C LEU A 205 -2.26 15.86 -13.14
N ALA A 206 -1.13 15.18 -12.97
CA ALA A 206 0.18 15.70 -13.33
C ALA A 206 1.05 14.63 -14.00
N LEU A 207 1.42 13.55 -13.27
CA LEU A 207 2.33 12.51 -13.74
C LEU A 207 1.64 11.14 -13.84
N GLN A 208 1.96 10.39 -14.89
CA GLN A 208 1.69 8.96 -15.01
C GLN A 208 2.87 8.19 -14.43
N LEU A 209 2.78 7.76 -13.18
CA LEU A 209 3.85 7.07 -12.49
C LEU A 209 3.82 5.56 -12.78
N THR A 210 4.97 4.97 -13.05
CA THR A 210 5.12 3.52 -13.23
C THR A 210 5.99 2.88 -12.17
N ASP A 211 7.02 3.58 -11.70
CA ASP A 211 7.98 3.04 -10.75
C ASP A 211 8.64 4.14 -9.91
N ILE A 212 8.93 3.82 -8.67
CA ILE A 212 9.74 4.67 -7.78
C ILE A 212 10.73 3.75 -7.06
N SER A 213 12.01 4.05 -7.16
CA SER A 213 13.04 3.27 -6.49
C SER A 213 13.98 4.15 -5.69
N PHE A 214 14.58 3.56 -4.67
CA PHE A 214 15.59 4.16 -3.80
C PHE A 214 16.80 3.22 -3.78
N LEU A 215 17.97 3.74 -4.06
CA LEU A 215 19.22 3.00 -4.06
C LEU A 215 20.25 3.76 -3.23
N ARG A 216 20.84 3.10 -2.25
CA ARG A 216 21.95 3.64 -1.47
C ARG A 216 23.18 3.78 -2.34
N GLN A 217 23.90 4.91 -2.19
CA GLN A 217 25.09 5.23 -2.97
C GLN A 217 26.37 4.83 -2.22
#